data_0aa5a859e1f519ab7f0ece4319238117
#
_entry.id   0aa5a859e1f519ab7f0ece4319238117
#
_cell.length_a   1.000
_cell.length_b   1.000
_cell.length_c   1.000
_cell.angle_alpha   90.00
_cell.angle_beta   90.00
_cell.angle_gamma   90.00
#
_symmetry.space_group_name_H-M   'P 1'
#
loop_
_entity.id
_entity.type
_entity.pdbx_description
1 polymer ?
#
loop_
_entity_poly.entity_id
_entity_poly.type
_entity_poly.pdbx_seq_one_letter_code
_entity_poly.pdbx_strand_id
1 'polypeptide(L)'
;MQFVAQVAQLDDEAAFRLADLENRARADVSDLERARNYLDALKAHYGNHQTRMAERLKLSKGWLSKMLKVATIPDAVIAAFASPGDVQLKPAYTLAQALDDKDMAKAITAMARQVAKEQAARREAGAPPSPATDVLRRLLDAPKALSGDERPEPYRYATKYGRTALTVQSANRQGVTIRLHAGSGADTDELMTALRDALAHLEATGKGLQR
;
A
#
# COMPACT_ATOMS: atom_id res chain seq x y z
N MET A 1 -39.85 -16.17 21.64
CA MET A 1 -39.23 -15.97 20.33
C MET A 1 -39.09 -17.35 19.71
N GLN A 2 -39.78 -17.67 18.58
CA GLN A 2 -39.63 -18.97 17.91
C GLN A 2 -38.46 -18.87 16.92
N PHE A 3 -37.50 -19.81 17.02
CA PHE A 3 -36.40 -19.95 16.07
C PHE A 3 -36.83 -20.90 14.96
N VAL A 4 -36.72 -20.47 13.70
CA VAL A 4 -36.92 -21.35 12.54
C VAL A 4 -35.54 -21.70 12.00
N ALA A 5 -35.18 -22.98 12.03
CA ALA A 5 -33.94 -23.48 11.46
C ALA A 5 -34.25 -24.40 10.28
N GLN A 6 -33.53 -24.21 9.18
CA GLN A 6 -33.57 -25.10 8.01
C GLN A 6 -32.29 -25.95 7.97
N VAL A 7 -32.43 -27.26 8.04
CA VAL A 7 -31.31 -28.20 7.93
C VAL A 7 -31.18 -28.65 6.47
N ALA A 8 -30.00 -28.50 5.89
CA ALA A 8 -29.69 -28.94 4.54
C ALA A 8 -28.44 -29.84 4.57
N GLN A 9 -28.43 -30.89 3.73
CA GLN A 9 -27.22 -31.68 3.52
C GLN A 9 -26.41 -31.07 2.40
N LEU A 10 -25.22 -30.56 2.73
CA LEU A 10 -24.32 -29.88 1.79
C LEU A 10 -22.97 -30.56 1.84
N ASP A 11 -22.28 -30.65 0.70
CA ASP A 11 -20.83 -30.92 0.72
C ASP A 11 -20.06 -29.68 1.20
N ASP A 12 -18.78 -29.85 1.51
CA ASP A 12 -17.94 -28.80 2.08
C ASP A 12 -17.83 -27.57 1.16
N GLU A 13 -17.78 -27.76 -0.18
CA GLU A 13 -17.77 -26.65 -1.14
C GLU A 13 -19.10 -25.89 -1.10
N ALA A 14 -20.23 -26.59 -1.10
CA ALA A 14 -21.54 -25.98 -1.06
C ALA A 14 -21.79 -25.24 0.26
N ALA A 15 -21.34 -25.81 1.38
CA ALA A 15 -21.40 -25.18 2.70
C ALA A 15 -20.53 -23.89 2.72
N PHE A 16 -19.31 -23.94 2.21
CA PHE A 16 -18.46 -22.74 2.06
C PHE A 16 -19.14 -21.67 1.21
N ARG A 17 -19.72 -22.02 0.06
CA ARG A 17 -20.41 -21.08 -0.81
C ARG A 17 -21.60 -20.39 -0.15
N LEU A 18 -22.37 -21.13 0.64
CA LEU A 18 -23.49 -20.57 1.39
C LEU A 18 -23.00 -19.60 2.47
N ALA A 19 -22.00 -19.99 3.24
CA ALA A 19 -21.35 -19.14 4.24
C ALA A 19 -20.73 -17.88 3.62
N ASP A 20 -20.08 -17.99 2.46
CA ASP A 20 -19.52 -16.85 1.74
C ASP A 20 -20.59 -15.86 1.30
N LEU A 21 -21.73 -16.34 0.79
CA LEU A 21 -22.85 -15.47 0.42
C LEU A 21 -23.40 -14.68 1.62
N GLU A 22 -23.54 -15.35 2.78
CA GLU A 22 -23.96 -14.71 4.03
C GLU A 22 -22.91 -13.67 4.49
N ASN A 23 -21.63 -14.05 4.52
CA ASN A 23 -20.55 -13.20 4.99
C ASN A 23 -20.27 -11.98 4.09
N ARG A 24 -20.64 -12.02 2.80
CA ARG A 24 -20.53 -10.85 1.91
C ARG A 24 -21.43 -9.69 2.33
N ALA A 25 -22.57 -9.98 2.92
CA ALA A 25 -23.49 -8.97 3.42
C ALA A 25 -23.12 -8.42 4.79
N ARG A 26 -22.17 -9.07 5.49
CA ARG A 26 -21.76 -8.69 6.82
C ARG A 26 -20.67 -7.60 6.79
N ALA A 27 -20.90 -6.54 7.55
CA ALA A 27 -19.96 -5.42 7.68
C ALA A 27 -18.84 -5.69 8.71
N ASP A 28 -19.00 -6.71 9.56
CA ASP A 28 -18.06 -7.08 10.64
C ASP A 28 -16.91 -7.97 10.17
N VAL A 29 -16.98 -8.53 8.96
CA VAL A 29 -15.89 -9.32 8.37
C VAL A 29 -14.93 -8.41 7.60
N SER A 30 -13.69 -8.31 8.06
CA SER A 30 -12.65 -7.51 7.41
C SER A 30 -12.22 -8.07 6.04
N ASP A 31 -11.68 -7.19 5.18
CA ASP A 31 -11.12 -7.61 3.89
C ASP A 31 -10.00 -8.65 4.05
N LEU A 32 -9.17 -8.52 5.08
CA LEU A 32 -8.09 -9.47 5.37
C LEU A 32 -8.62 -10.85 5.77
N GLU A 33 -9.63 -10.92 6.66
CA GLU A 33 -10.25 -12.19 7.06
C GLU A 33 -10.90 -12.86 5.87
N ARG A 34 -11.65 -12.10 5.08
CA ARG A 34 -12.26 -12.61 3.83
C ARG A 34 -11.20 -13.11 2.85
N ALA A 35 -10.09 -12.38 2.70
CA ALA A 35 -8.99 -12.79 1.84
C ALA A 35 -8.37 -14.12 2.27
N ARG A 36 -8.14 -14.31 3.57
CA ARG A 36 -7.61 -15.55 4.14
C ARG A 36 -8.57 -16.72 3.97
N ASN A 37 -9.86 -16.50 4.23
CA ASN A 37 -10.90 -17.51 4.00
C ASN A 37 -10.95 -17.97 2.53
N TYR A 38 -10.76 -17.04 1.57
CA TYR A 38 -10.67 -17.40 0.16
C TYR A 38 -9.40 -18.18 -0.17
N LEU A 39 -8.28 -17.84 0.44
CA LEU A 39 -7.03 -18.59 0.21
C LEU A 39 -7.13 -20.03 0.73
N ASP A 40 -7.74 -20.23 1.88
CA ASP A 40 -7.94 -21.54 2.47
C ASP A 40 -8.95 -22.36 1.66
N ALA A 41 -10.06 -21.75 1.25
CA ALA A 41 -11.03 -22.42 0.39
C ALA A 41 -10.46 -22.77 -1.00
N LEU A 42 -9.60 -21.92 -1.57
CA LEU A 42 -8.93 -22.19 -2.84
C LEU A 42 -8.12 -23.49 -2.76
N LYS A 43 -7.42 -23.71 -1.67
CA LYS A 43 -6.63 -24.92 -1.42
C LYS A 43 -7.52 -26.12 -1.15
N ALA A 44 -8.50 -25.97 -0.24
CA ALA A 44 -9.31 -27.05 0.26
C ALA A 44 -10.32 -27.59 -0.78
N HIS A 45 -10.99 -26.69 -1.51
CA HIS A 45 -12.15 -27.05 -2.33
C HIS A 45 -11.94 -26.87 -3.83
N TYR A 46 -10.96 -26.05 -4.25
CA TYR A 46 -10.78 -25.69 -5.67
C TYR A 46 -9.44 -26.17 -6.27
N GLY A 47 -8.62 -26.92 -5.51
CA GLY A 47 -7.35 -27.48 -5.99
C GLY A 47 -6.40 -26.43 -6.53
N ASN A 48 -6.38 -25.23 -5.95
CA ASN A 48 -5.63 -24.05 -6.38
C ASN A 48 -6.04 -23.47 -7.75
N HIS A 49 -7.22 -23.86 -8.29
CA HIS A 49 -7.74 -23.33 -9.55
C HIS A 49 -8.55 -22.06 -9.34
N GLN A 50 -7.89 -20.90 -9.32
CA GLN A 50 -8.49 -19.60 -9.09
C GLN A 50 -9.65 -19.26 -10.05
N THR A 51 -9.52 -19.62 -11.33
CA THR A 51 -10.58 -19.40 -12.34
C THR A 51 -11.84 -20.14 -11.98
N ARG A 52 -11.71 -21.45 -11.65
CA ARG A 52 -12.84 -22.29 -11.24
C ARG A 52 -13.52 -21.73 -9.99
N MET A 53 -12.73 -21.32 -8.99
CA MET A 53 -13.26 -20.69 -7.78
C MET A 53 -14.04 -19.41 -8.09
N ALA A 54 -13.49 -18.52 -8.92
CA ALA A 54 -14.16 -17.27 -9.30
C ALA A 54 -15.51 -17.52 -9.99
N GLU A 55 -15.57 -18.49 -10.91
CA GLU A 55 -16.80 -18.87 -11.62
C GLU A 55 -17.84 -19.47 -10.65
N ARG A 56 -17.44 -20.38 -9.78
CA ARG A 56 -18.32 -21.03 -8.81
C ARG A 56 -18.88 -20.05 -7.78
N LEU A 57 -18.06 -19.11 -7.31
CA LEU A 57 -18.47 -18.07 -6.36
C LEU A 57 -19.11 -16.84 -7.04
N LYS A 58 -19.20 -16.80 -8.38
CA LYS A 58 -19.67 -15.64 -9.15
C LYS A 58 -18.91 -14.35 -8.80
N LEU A 59 -17.58 -14.46 -8.70
CA LEU A 59 -16.68 -13.36 -8.41
C LEU A 59 -15.92 -12.92 -9.67
N SER A 60 -15.54 -11.65 -9.73
CA SER A 60 -14.58 -11.19 -10.74
C SER A 60 -13.21 -11.84 -10.51
N LYS A 61 -12.62 -12.43 -11.56
CA LYS A 61 -11.28 -13.04 -11.51
C LYS A 61 -10.23 -12.07 -11.00
N GLY A 62 -10.26 -10.81 -11.48
CA GLY A 62 -9.32 -9.77 -11.06
C GLY A 62 -9.49 -9.35 -9.61
N TRP A 63 -10.73 -9.31 -9.10
CA TRP A 63 -11.00 -9.02 -7.70
C TRP A 63 -10.53 -10.16 -6.80
N LEU A 64 -10.87 -11.41 -7.14
CA LEU A 64 -10.43 -12.59 -6.37
C LEU A 64 -8.90 -12.68 -6.34
N SER A 65 -8.22 -12.41 -7.47
CA SER A 65 -6.74 -12.38 -7.52
C SER A 65 -6.14 -11.38 -6.54
N LYS A 66 -6.75 -10.19 -6.41
CA LYS A 66 -6.30 -9.18 -5.43
C LYS A 66 -6.53 -9.64 -3.99
N MET A 67 -7.67 -10.25 -3.70
CA MET A 67 -7.98 -10.82 -2.39
C MET A 67 -6.96 -11.90 -2.01
N LEU A 68 -6.72 -12.87 -2.89
CA LEU A 68 -5.73 -13.94 -2.67
C LEU A 68 -4.32 -13.38 -2.47
N LYS A 69 -3.97 -12.31 -3.17
CA LYS A 69 -2.69 -11.64 -2.99
C LYS A 69 -2.58 -10.97 -1.61
N VAL A 70 -3.61 -10.29 -1.16
CA VAL A 70 -3.66 -9.68 0.19
C VAL A 70 -3.56 -10.75 1.28
N ALA A 71 -4.18 -11.92 1.08
CA ALA A 71 -4.08 -13.05 2.00
C ALA A 71 -2.66 -13.53 2.26
N THR A 72 -1.72 -13.27 1.34
CA THR A 72 -0.30 -13.68 1.49
C THR A 72 0.54 -12.72 2.34
N ILE A 73 -0.01 -11.61 2.81
CA ILE A 73 0.72 -10.68 3.69
C ILE A 73 1.06 -11.39 5.00
N PRO A 74 2.35 -11.42 5.41
CA PRO A 74 2.76 -12.09 6.64
C PRO A 74 2.14 -11.47 7.90
N ASP A 75 1.83 -12.31 8.90
CA ASP A 75 1.27 -11.85 10.18
C ASP A 75 2.15 -10.81 10.88
N ALA A 76 3.47 -10.93 10.74
CA ALA A 76 4.42 -9.94 11.27
C ALA A 76 4.23 -8.54 10.68
N VAL A 77 3.71 -8.44 9.45
CA VAL A 77 3.39 -7.15 8.79
C VAL A 77 2.00 -6.68 9.22
N ILE A 78 1.04 -7.59 9.33
CA ILE A 78 -0.31 -7.28 9.83
C ILE A 78 -0.28 -6.74 11.26
N ALA A 79 0.60 -7.27 12.11
CA ALA A 79 0.77 -6.84 13.51
C ALA A 79 1.15 -5.33 13.68
N ALA A 80 1.60 -4.68 12.60
CA ALA A 80 1.85 -3.23 12.60
C ALA A 80 0.56 -2.40 12.63
N PHE A 81 -0.57 -2.95 12.21
CA PHE A 81 -1.87 -2.30 12.23
C PHE A 81 -2.54 -2.46 13.61
N ALA A 82 -3.37 -1.51 13.99
CA ALA A 82 -4.06 -1.57 15.28
C ALA A 82 -5.10 -2.69 15.32
N SER A 83 -5.71 -3.00 14.17
CA SER A 83 -6.71 -4.06 13.98
C SER A 83 -6.58 -4.67 12.58
N PRO A 84 -6.88 -5.97 12.40
CA PRO A 84 -7.04 -6.57 11.07
C PRO A 84 -8.07 -5.85 10.19
N GLY A 85 -9.08 -5.22 10.79
CA GLY A 85 -10.08 -4.40 10.11
C GLY A 85 -9.53 -3.16 9.42
N ASP A 86 -8.34 -2.69 9.83
CA ASP A 86 -7.66 -1.55 9.22
C ASP A 86 -6.98 -1.91 7.88
N VAL A 87 -6.87 -3.20 7.57
CA VAL A 87 -6.22 -3.71 6.36
C VAL A 87 -7.23 -3.78 5.22
N GLN A 88 -7.47 -2.66 4.56
CA GLN A 88 -8.38 -2.55 3.43
C GLN A 88 -7.77 -3.09 2.13
N LEU A 89 -8.58 -3.70 1.28
CA LEU A 89 -8.14 -4.42 0.06
C LEU A 89 -7.22 -3.61 -0.85
N LYS A 90 -7.62 -2.38 -1.22
CA LYS A 90 -6.87 -1.60 -2.22
C LYS A 90 -5.46 -1.21 -1.75
N PRO A 91 -5.28 -0.59 -0.57
CA PRO A 91 -3.95 -0.27 -0.06
C PRO A 91 -3.14 -1.52 0.33
N ALA A 92 -3.77 -2.55 0.87
CA ALA A 92 -3.12 -3.81 1.22
C ALA A 92 -2.60 -4.57 -0.02
N TYR A 93 -3.29 -4.47 -1.15
CA TYR A 93 -2.81 -5.06 -2.41
C TYR A 93 -1.49 -4.43 -2.86
N THR A 94 -1.32 -3.11 -2.75
CA THR A 94 -0.06 -2.43 -3.04
C THR A 94 1.06 -2.90 -2.11
N LEU A 95 0.76 -3.06 -0.82
CA LEU A 95 1.71 -3.59 0.15
C LEU A 95 2.10 -5.04 -0.16
N ALA A 96 1.12 -5.88 -0.53
CA ALA A 96 1.35 -7.27 -0.91
C ALA A 96 2.20 -7.41 -2.19
N GLN A 97 2.08 -6.48 -3.13
CA GLN A 97 2.95 -6.43 -4.31
C GLN A 97 4.38 -6.03 -3.95
N ALA A 98 4.56 -5.06 -3.04
CA ALA A 98 5.88 -4.67 -2.57
C ALA A 98 6.62 -5.80 -1.83
N LEU A 99 5.88 -6.69 -1.19
CA LEU A 99 6.43 -7.87 -0.49
C LEU A 99 6.90 -8.99 -1.43
N ASP A 100 6.68 -8.91 -2.76
CA ASP A 100 7.22 -9.87 -3.73
C ASP A 100 8.72 -9.72 -3.93
N ASP A 101 9.23 -8.51 -3.80
CA ASP A 101 10.66 -8.24 -3.82
C ASP A 101 11.28 -8.59 -2.45
N LYS A 102 12.32 -9.42 -2.46
CA LYS A 102 12.94 -9.95 -1.23
C LYS A 102 13.57 -8.87 -0.36
N ASP A 103 14.17 -7.85 -0.95
CA ASP A 103 14.85 -6.80 -0.21
C ASP A 103 13.84 -5.79 0.33
N MET A 104 12.82 -5.46 -0.46
CA MET A 104 11.67 -4.68 0.01
C MET A 104 10.94 -5.41 1.14
N ALA A 105 10.72 -6.72 1.03
CA ALA A 105 10.06 -7.51 2.06
C ALA A 105 10.82 -7.52 3.39
N LYS A 106 12.16 -7.60 3.37
CA LYS A 106 13.00 -7.48 4.57
C LYS A 106 12.82 -6.12 5.25
N ALA A 107 12.91 -5.03 4.46
CA ALA A 107 12.75 -3.67 4.94
C ALA A 107 11.36 -3.43 5.54
N ILE A 108 10.30 -3.83 4.82
CA ILE A 108 8.92 -3.72 5.26
C ILE A 108 8.69 -4.50 6.55
N THR A 109 9.21 -5.74 6.63
CA THR A 109 9.04 -6.58 7.83
C THR A 109 9.78 -6.00 9.04
N ALA A 110 10.97 -5.43 8.85
CA ALA A 110 11.71 -4.76 9.91
C ALA A 110 10.94 -3.54 10.45
N MET A 111 10.45 -2.69 9.55
CA MET A 111 9.62 -1.53 9.90
C MET A 111 8.32 -1.97 10.58
N ALA A 112 7.67 -3.02 10.11
CA ALA A 112 6.43 -3.53 10.70
C ALA A 112 6.63 -3.95 12.16
N ARG A 113 7.73 -4.61 12.49
CA ARG A 113 8.09 -4.97 13.87
C ARG A 113 8.28 -3.73 14.76
N GLN A 114 8.91 -2.69 14.22
CA GLN A 114 9.08 -1.43 14.94
C GLN A 114 7.73 -0.77 15.20
N VAL A 115 6.89 -0.62 14.18
CA VAL A 115 5.55 -0.02 14.30
C VAL A 115 4.68 -0.82 15.26
N ALA A 116 4.74 -2.16 15.23
CA ALA A 116 4.00 -3.01 16.16
C ALA A 116 4.38 -2.74 17.62
N LYS A 117 5.68 -2.55 17.92
CA LYS A 117 6.14 -2.16 19.26
C LYS A 117 5.61 -0.77 19.68
N GLU A 118 5.63 0.19 18.76
CA GLU A 118 5.08 1.53 18.99
C GLU A 118 3.57 1.49 19.26
N GLN A 119 2.82 0.66 18.52
CA GLN A 119 1.38 0.45 18.75
C GLN A 119 1.10 -0.19 20.12
N ALA A 120 1.92 -1.17 20.53
CA ALA A 120 1.81 -1.78 21.85
C ALA A 120 2.05 -0.75 22.98
N ALA A 121 3.12 0.03 22.87
CA ALA A 121 3.45 1.08 23.84
C ALA A 121 2.34 2.16 23.91
N ARG A 122 1.77 2.55 22.76
CA ARG A 122 0.61 3.47 22.74
C ARG A 122 -0.60 2.90 23.45
N ARG A 123 -0.89 1.61 23.25
CA ARG A 123 -2.01 0.92 23.92
C ARG A 123 -1.81 0.87 25.42
N GLU A 124 -0.60 0.56 25.90
CA GLU A 124 -0.25 0.56 27.31
C GLU A 124 -0.38 1.95 27.95
N ALA A 125 -0.01 3.00 27.19
CA ALA A 125 -0.13 4.39 27.63
C ALA A 125 -1.56 4.96 27.51
N GLY A 126 -2.55 4.18 27.05
CA GLY A 126 -3.92 4.67 26.80
C GLY A 126 -4.01 5.70 25.67
N ALA A 127 -2.97 5.80 24.82
CA ALA A 127 -2.95 6.72 23.69
C ALA A 127 -3.65 6.13 22.48
N PRO A 128 -4.23 6.96 21.58
CA PRO A 128 -4.89 6.47 20.37
C PRO A 128 -3.88 5.77 19.46
N PRO A 129 -4.30 4.71 18.75
CA PRO A 129 -3.43 4.01 17.82
C PRO A 129 -3.00 4.91 16.65
N SER A 130 -1.87 4.59 16.04
CA SER A 130 -1.45 5.26 14.79
C SER A 130 -2.45 4.94 13.67
N PRO A 131 -2.87 5.94 12.88
CA PRO A 131 -3.78 5.71 11.76
C PRO A 131 -3.24 4.70 10.75
N ALA A 132 -4.11 3.85 10.19
CA ALA A 132 -3.73 2.83 9.21
C ALA A 132 -3.01 3.40 7.98
N THR A 133 -3.39 4.61 7.55
CA THR A 133 -2.74 5.33 6.43
C THR A 133 -1.28 5.67 6.72
N ASP A 134 -0.97 6.07 7.95
CA ASP A 134 0.40 6.39 8.37
C ASP A 134 1.24 5.12 8.51
N VAL A 135 0.65 4.05 9.06
CA VAL A 135 1.29 2.74 9.13
C VAL A 135 1.65 2.26 7.72
N LEU A 136 0.69 2.26 6.80
CA LEU A 136 0.91 1.83 5.42
C LEU A 136 1.99 2.66 4.73
N ARG A 137 1.98 3.98 4.88
CA ARG A 137 2.98 4.88 4.32
C ARG A 137 4.37 4.52 4.85
N ARG A 138 4.53 4.36 6.15
CA ARG A 138 5.82 3.99 6.78
C ARG A 138 6.33 2.64 6.27
N LEU A 139 5.45 1.66 6.10
CA LEU A 139 5.82 0.35 5.56
C LEU A 139 6.30 0.44 4.11
N LEU A 140 5.60 1.18 3.26
CA LEU A 140 5.95 1.33 1.83
C LEU A 140 7.17 2.23 1.61
N ASP A 141 7.47 3.14 2.53
CA ASP A 141 8.65 4.01 2.45
C ASP A 141 9.91 3.35 3.06
N ALA A 142 9.77 2.32 3.89
CA ALA A 142 10.88 1.63 4.55
C ALA A 142 11.97 1.11 3.57
N PRO A 143 11.65 0.52 2.39
CA PRO A 143 12.67 0.11 1.43
C PRO A 143 13.49 1.28 0.88
N LYS A 144 12.87 2.45 0.73
CA LYS A 144 13.55 3.66 0.22
C LYS A 144 14.60 4.18 1.20
N ALA A 145 14.31 4.08 2.50
CA ALA A 145 15.25 4.47 3.55
C ALA A 145 16.49 3.56 3.62
N LEU A 146 16.33 2.26 3.29
CA LEU A 146 17.46 1.30 3.27
C LEU A 146 18.29 1.38 2.00
N SER A 147 17.70 1.76 0.87
CA SER A 147 18.42 1.90 -0.40
C SER A 147 19.34 3.12 -0.44
N GLY A 148 19.40 3.91 0.63
CA GLY A 148 20.13 5.19 0.63
C GLY A 148 19.54 6.19 -0.36
N ASP A 149 18.40 5.84 -0.95
CA ASP A 149 17.58 6.74 -1.75
C ASP A 149 16.77 7.63 -0.80
N GLU A 150 17.50 8.34 0.09
CA GLU A 150 17.00 9.63 0.54
C GLU A 150 16.71 10.36 -0.76
N ARG A 151 15.44 10.43 -1.13
CA ARG A 151 15.08 11.41 -2.15
C ARG A 151 15.56 12.71 -1.57
N PRO A 152 16.65 13.30 -2.13
CA PRO A 152 17.07 14.60 -1.67
C PRO A 152 15.79 15.44 -1.72
N GLU A 153 15.58 16.28 -0.73
CA GLU A 153 14.45 17.20 -0.73
C GLU A 153 14.32 17.74 -2.15
N PRO A 154 13.14 17.66 -2.77
CA PRO A 154 13.00 18.03 -4.16
C PRO A 154 13.55 19.45 -4.29
N TYR A 155 14.57 19.63 -5.15
CA TYR A 155 15.14 20.96 -5.36
C TYR A 155 14.01 21.92 -5.64
N ARG A 156 13.91 22.96 -4.83
CA ARG A 156 12.87 23.98 -4.91
C ARG A 156 13.54 25.32 -5.09
N TYR A 157 13.15 26.02 -6.13
CA TYR A 157 13.51 27.42 -6.30
C TYR A 157 12.36 28.31 -5.78
N ALA A 158 12.67 29.17 -4.82
CA ALA A 158 11.72 30.13 -4.28
C ALA A 158 11.99 31.51 -4.91
N THR A 159 10.92 32.17 -5.31
CA THR A 159 10.99 33.60 -5.79
C THR A 159 11.39 34.53 -4.64
N LYS A 160 11.75 35.74 -4.97
CA LYS A 160 11.97 36.85 -4.01
C LYS A 160 10.78 37.06 -3.05
N TYR A 161 9.61 36.59 -3.41
CA TYR A 161 8.39 36.68 -2.59
C TYR A 161 8.19 35.45 -1.68
N GLY A 162 9.16 34.54 -1.60
CA GLY A 162 9.08 33.32 -0.78
C GLY A 162 8.15 32.22 -1.32
N ARG A 163 7.62 32.39 -2.56
CA ARG A 163 6.75 31.39 -3.18
C ARG A 163 7.57 30.45 -4.07
N THR A 164 7.27 29.16 -4.05
CA THR A 164 7.95 28.20 -4.91
C THR A 164 7.58 28.44 -6.37
N ALA A 165 8.58 28.71 -7.21
CA ALA A 165 8.43 28.90 -8.66
C ALA A 165 8.68 27.60 -9.44
N LEU A 166 9.64 26.79 -8.98
CA LEU A 166 10.07 25.58 -9.66
C LEU A 166 10.32 24.46 -8.61
N THR A 167 9.95 23.23 -8.95
CA THR A 167 10.27 22.03 -8.18
C THR A 167 10.75 20.92 -9.11
N VAL A 168 11.90 20.32 -8.83
CA VAL A 168 12.34 19.09 -9.50
C VAL A 168 11.62 17.91 -8.86
N GLN A 169 10.67 17.30 -9.56
CA GLN A 169 9.86 16.19 -9.05
C GLN A 169 10.61 14.85 -9.09
N SER A 170 11.35 14.61 -10.16
CA SER A 170 12.16 13.40 -10.32
C SER A 170 13.33 13.66 -11.27
N ALA A 171 14.45 12.96 -11.01
CA ALA A 171 15.59 12.89 -11.90
C ALA A 171 16.10 11.45 -11.91
N ASN A 172 16.12 10.82 -13.09
CA ASN A 172 16.59 9.45 -13.28
C ASN A 172 17.25 9.30 -14.65
N ARG A 173 17.72 8.09 -14.98
CA ARG A 173 18.38 7.81 -16.28
C ARG A 173 17.49 8.07 -17.51
N GLN A 174 16.18 8.13 -17.35
CA GLN A 174 15.22 8.36 -18.44
C GLN A 174 14.93 9.86 -18.64
N GLY A 175 15.24 10.70 -17.64
CA GLY A 175 15.00 12.14 -17.75
C GLY A 175 14.76 12.83 -16.41
N VAL A 176 14.48 14.12 -16.52
CA VAL A 176 14.16 14.99 -15.39
C VAL A 176 12.76 15.54 -15.55
N THR A 177 11.93 15.43 -14.51
CA THR A 177 10.59 16.04 -14.48
C THR A 177 10.64 17.27 -13.57
N ILE A 178 10.31 18.43 -14.15
CA ILE A 178 10.29 19.71 -13.46
C ILE A 178 8.86 20.25 -13.49
N ARG A 179 8.40 20.73 -12.34
CA ARG A 179 7.10 21.39 -12.22
C ARG A 179 7.31 22.90 -12.02
N LEU A 180 6.71 23.69 -12.90
CA LEU A 180 6.60 25.14 -12.74
C LEU A 180 5.27 25.46 -12.04
N HIS A 181 5.31 26.42 -11.11
CA HIS A 181 4.15 26.82 -10.31
C HIS A 181 3.62 28.17 -10.79
N ALA A 182 2.49 28.16 -11.48
CA ALA A 182 1.89 29.36 -12.07
C ALA A 182 1.55 30.47 -11.06
N GLY A 183 1.26 30.10 -9.79
CA GLY A 183 0.96 31.06 -8.72
C GLY A 183 2.18 31.67 -8.03
N SER A 184 3.39 31.45 -8.54
CA SER A 184 4.64 31.90 -7.91
C SER A 184 4.87 33.40 -8.03
N GLY A 185 4.30 34.05 -9.07
CA GLY A 185 4.57 35.44 -9.44
C GLY A 185 5.94 35.66 -10.11
N ALA A 186 6.65 34.56 -10.47
CA ALA A 186 7.89 34.62 -11.22
C ALA A 186 7.63 35.03 -12.67
N ASP A 187 8.45 35.92 -13.21
CA ASP A 187 8.49 36.23 -14.64
C ASP A 187 9.30 35.17 -15.42
N THR A 188 9.33 35.28 -16.74
CA THR A 188 10.01 34.33 -17.63
C THR A 188 11.51 34.27 -17.35
N ASP A 189 12.16 35.39 -17.09
CA ASP A 189 13.61 35.44 -16.86
C ASP A 189 13.98 34.81 -15.52
N GLU A 190 13.15 35.02 -14.49
CA GLU A 190 13.31 34.37 -13.18
C GLU A 190 13.10 32.84 -13.28
N LEU A 191 12.12 32.38 -14.08
CA LEU A 191 11.92 30.95 -14.35
C LEU A 191 13.08 30.33 -15.14
N MET A 192 13.66 31.03 -16.11
CA MET A 192 14.83 30.56 -16.86
C MET A 192 16.07 30.45 -15.96
N THR A 193 16.24 31.40 -15.05
CA THR A 193 17.31 31.37 -14.04
C THR A 193 17.11 30.18 -13.11
N ALA A 194 15.90 30.02 -12.57
CA ALA A 194 15.52 28.86 -11.71
C ALA A 194 15.77 27.52 -12.40
N LEU A 195 15.47 27.40 -13.68
CA LEU A 195 15.69 26.18 -14.46
C LEU A 195 17.20 25.90 -14.62
N ARG A 196 18.00 26.92 -14.92
CA ARG A 196 19.46 26.80 -15.03
C ARG A 196 20.09 26.35 -13.72
N ASP A 197 19.67 26.96 -12.62
CA ASP A 197 20.15 26.60 -11.28
C ASP A 197 19.75 25.17 -10.90
N ALA A 198 18.53 24.75 -11.23
CA ALA A 198 18.07 23.38 -11.01
C ALA A 198 18.90 22.35 -11.80
N LEU A 199 19.22 22.62 -13.06
CA LEU A 199 20.06 21.75 -13.88
C LEU A 199 21.50 21.70 -13.36
N ALA A 200 22.09 22.84 -12.98
CA ALA A 200 23.41 22.89 -12.37
C ALA A 200 23.47 22.10 -11.05
N HIS A 201 22.42 22.20 -10.21
CA HIS A 201 22.32 21.42 -8.98
C HIS A 201 22.25 19.90 -9.27
N LEU A 202 21.50 19.49 -10.29
CA LEU A 202 21.41 18.07 -10.69
C LEU A 202 22.76 17.54 -11.21
N GLU A 203 23.50 18.33 -11.98
CA GLU A 203 24.85 17.99 -12.43
C GLU A 203 25.81 17.85 -11.25
N ALA A 204 25.81 18.78 -10.30
CA ALA A 204 26.65 18.76 -9.11
C ALA A 204 26.36 17.55 -8.20
N THR A 205 25.09 17.07 -8.18
CA THR A 205 24.67 15.89 -7.38
C THR A 205 24.80 14.58 -8.13
N GLY A 206 25.40 14.54 -9.33
CA GLY A 206 25.55 13.34 -10.16
C GLY A 206 24.23 12.80 -10.74
N LYS A 207 23.16 13.55 -10.66
CA LYS A 207 21.82 13.22 -11.18
C LYS A 207 21.47 14.02 -12.45
N GLY A 208 22.46 14.67 -13.05
CA GLY A 208 22.29 15.46 -14.28
C GLY A 208 21.93 14.59 -15.51
N LEU A 209 21.52 15.28 -16.58
CA LEU A 209 21.32 14.67 -17.89
C LEU A 209 22.67 14.09 -18.36
N GLN A 210 22.81 12.75 -18.32
CA GLN A 210 23.99 12.11 -18.88
C GLN A 210 23.96 12.26 -20.40
N ARG A 211 25.03 12.81 -20.95
CA ARG A 211 25.26 12.87 -22.41
C ARG A 211 25.66 11.54 -22.97
#